data_2763fd7727e3c064d47daa734b29cbcd
#
_entry.id   2763fd7727e3c064d47daa734b29cbcd
#
_cell.length_a   1.000
_cell.length_b   1.000
_cell.length_c   1.000
_cell.angle_alpha   90.00
_cell.angle_beta   90.00
_cell.angle_gamma   90.00
#
_symmetry.space_group_name_H-M   'P 1'
#
loop_
_entity.id
_entity.type
_entity.pdbx_description
1 polymer ?
#
loop_
_entity_poly.entity_id
_entity_poly.type
_entity_poly.pdbx_seq_one_letter_code
_entity_poly.pdbx_strand_id
1 'polypeptide(L)'
;MATIRDYDVTVSNTTASIRVNDTSKTSYAALPTLAEIQRVTGQPVEVIDLSYCFFNCTSLTTAPTIPNSVTNMSGCFDGCTSLIAAPTIPSGVTDMSKCFESCTSLTTAPTIPNSVTNMSGCFTYCRSLTTAPTIPSGITNIIRCFESCTALTGKITINANPSTYTHCMQNTQQEIVLVGSSALLQNIADTATNNNVYVWSLSINVSAERQEDDFSKANVSVIINRFRNNNESVSLTFTINSVESTPIQVTMDTATKTYTGVLSITPSSIVELSVIAEDSYGKSAPKSITIPIPFYTIDFQAGGKEVAVGAPANDDTTNRPYGLFKCGMDLVVTRLVGEIKMWAGDTVPYGWLLCDGSEVSKTEYPYLYSSIGDLWGVPSSSSNFKLPNLAGRVPVGYNSADTDFSTVGKTGGEKTHKLTKAEMPAHTHRLYSRSVYRGSGNYVAHCDENNASTSYAYNTGNTGGGAAHNNLQPYAVIKYIICAF
;
A
#
# COMPACT_ATOMS: atom_id res chain seq x y z
N MET A 1 24.54 -15.42 41.84
CA MET A 1 23.71 -14.23 42.09
C MET A 1 24.56 -13.22 42.82
N ALA A 2 24.63 -12.01 42.36
CA ALA A 2 25.36 -10.91 42.98
C ALA A 2 24.41 -9.76 43.23
N THR A 3 24.59 -8.99 44.32
CA THR A 3 23.76 -7.81 44.60
C THR A 3 24.57 -6.54 44.31
N ILE A 4 24.03 -5.68 43.49
CA ILE A 4 24.61 -4.39 43.15
C ILE A 4 23.58 -3.31 43.47
N ARG A 5 23.79 -2.52 44.55
CA ARG A 5 22.84 -1.49 45.04
C ARG A 5 21.46 -2.11 45.34
N ASP A 6 20.43 -1.65 44.62
CA ASP A 6 19.04 -2.08 44.78
C ASP A 6 18.69 -3.34 43.95
N TYR A 7 19.68 -3.97 43.31
CA TYR A 7 19.44 -4.98 42.31
C TYR A 7 20.16 -6.30 42.59
N ASP A 8 19.47 -7.38 42.42
CA ASP A 8 20.02 -8.72 42.32
C ASP A 8 20.32 -9.05 40.86
N VAL A 9 21.54 -9.51 40.61
CA VAL A 9 22.04 -9.75 39.26
C VAL A 9 22.43 -11.22 39.11
N THR A 10 21.93 -11.86 38.08
CA THR A 10 22.31 -13.23 37.69
C THR A 10 22.84 -13.20 36.26
N VAL A 11 24.01 -13.81 36.04
CA VAL A 11 24.61 -13.93 34.70
C VAL A 11 24.48 -15.36 34.21
N SER A 12 23.98 -15.51 32.99
CA SER A 12 23.91 -16.77 32.27
C SER A 12 24.41 -16.57 30.84
N ASN A 13 25.43 -17.32 30.44
CA ASN A 13 26.19 -17.04 29.21
C ASN A 13 26.72 -15.59 29.24
N THR A 14 26.36 -14.75 28.26
CA THR A 14 26.74 -13.32 28.19
C THR A 14 25.60 -12.39 28.55
N THR A 15 24.50 -12.91 29.11
CA THR A 15 23.30 -12.12 29.47
C THR A 15 23.21 -11.93 30.97
N ALA A 16 23.06 -10.67 31.41
CA ALA A 16 22.80 -10.37 32.83
C ALA A 16 21.30 -10.09 33.01
N SER A 17 20.64 -10.92 33.81
CA SER A 17 19.27 -10.68 34.29
C SER A 17 19.29 -9.90 35.58
N ILE A 18 18.53 -8.82 35.64
CA ILE A 18 18.50 -7.89 36.79
C ILE A 18 17.09 -7.86 37.39
N ARG A 19 17.02 -7.90 38.73
CA ARG A 19 15.77 -7.76 39.50
C ARG A 19 16.01 -6.78 40.63
N VAL A 20 14.97 -6.03 41.02
CA VAL A 20 14.99 -5.26 42.24
C VAL A 20 14.92 -6.21 43.46
N ASN A 21 15.61 -5.86 44.55
CA ASN A 21 15.62 -6.62 45.79
C ASN A 21 14.60 -6.12 46.83
N ASP A 22 13.94 -4.98 46.57
CA ASP A 22 12.89 -4.40 47.40
C ASP A 22 11.86 -3.68 46.51
N THR A 23 10.64 -4.18 46.44
CA THR A 23 9.57 -3.66 45.59
C THR A 23 8.79 -2.49 46.22
N SER A 24 9.09 -2.10 47.46
CA SER A 24 8.35 -1.07 48.22
C SER A 24 8.85 0.35 47.94
N LYS A 25 9.98 0.50 47.26
CA LYS A 25 10.62 1.80 47.03
C LYS A 25 9.87 2.66 45.99
N THR A 26 9.90 3.98 46.21
CA THR A 26 9.33 4.97 45.28
C THR A 26 10.28 5.34 44.13
N SER A 27 11.58 5.03 44.30
CA SER A 27 12.64 5.21 43.30
C SER A 27 13.79 4.25 43.58
N TYR A 28 14.57 4.00 42.53
CA TYR A 28 15.76 3.11 42.64
C TYR A 28 17.01 3.85 42.14
N ALA A 29 18.17 3.39 42.62
CA ALA A 29 19.46 3.84 42.08
C ALA A 29 19.56 3.53 40.58
N ALA A 30 20.52 4.17 39.89
CA ALA A 30 20.80 3.83 38.49
C ALA A 30 21.04 2.33 38.32
N LEU A 31 20.49 1.76 37.25
CA LEU A 31 20.73 0.37 36.86
C LEU A 31 22.25 0.09 36.71
N PRO A 32 22.73 -1.07 37.08
CA PRO A 32 24.15 -1.40 36.91
C PRO A 32 24.55 -1.48 35.45
N THR A 33 25.71 -0.96 35.12
CA THR A 33 26.31 -1.04 33.80
C THR A 33 26.95 -2.41 33.54
N LEU A 34 27.19 -2.75 32.27
CA LEU A 34 27.91 -4.00 31.92
C LEU A 34 29.23 -4.09 32.64
N ALA A 35 30.04 -3.01 32.72
CA ALA A 35 31.32 -2.97 33.36
C ALA A 35 31.21 -3.23 34.88
N GLU A 36 30.20 -2.68 35.56
CA GLU A 36 29.93 -2.92 36.97
C GLU A 36 29.55 -4.38 37.22
N ILE A 37 28.70 -4.96 36.35
CA ILE A 37 28.28 -6.35 36.44
C ILE A 37 29.47 -7.28 36.23
N GLN A 38 30.28 -7.06 35.20
CA GLN A 38 31.49 -7.85 34.93
C GLN A 38 32.47 -7.80 36.11
N ARG A 39 32.70 -6.60 36.69
CA ARG A 39 33.58 -6.40 37.83
C ARG A 39 33.11 -7.16 39.07
N VAL A 40 31.80 -7.20 39.34
CA VAL A 40 31.25 -7.83 40.56
C VAL A 40 31.07 -9.34 40.39
N THR A 41 30.67 -9.80 39.20
CA THR A 41 30.39 -11.22 38.94
C THR A 41 31.60 -12.00 38.43
N GLY A 42 32.60 -11.31 37.90
CA GLY A 42 33.76 -11.93 37.25
C GLY A 42 33.44 -12.62 35.92
N GLN A 43 32.25 -12.40 35.36
CA GLN A 43 31.76 -13.07 34.15
C GLN A 43 31.64 -12.08 32.99
N PRO A 44 31.90 -12.49 31.75
CA PRO A 44 31.65 -11.64 30.56
C PRO A 44 30.15 -11.40 30.39
N VAL A 45 29.78 -10.16 30.16
CA VAL A 45 28.39 -9.75 29.92
C VAL A 45 28.34 -8.81 28.72
N GLU A 46 27.45 -9.07 27.76
CA GLU A 46 27.28 -8.32 26.55
C GLU A 46 25.92 -7.58 26.50
N VAL A 47 24.90 -8.19 27.06
CA VAL A 47 23.52 -7.66 27.08
C VAL A 47 22.91 -7.71 28.47
N ILE A 48 21.96 -6.83 28.72
CA ILE A 48 21.16 -6.79 29.95
C ILE A 48 19.71 -7.18 29.63
N ASP A 49 19.19 -8.13 30.41
CA ASP A 49 17.78 -8.53 30.43
C ASP A 49 17.11 -7.93 31.66
N LEU A 50 16.13 -7.04 31.41
CA LEU A 50 15.29 -6.42 32.42
C LEU A 50 13.90 -7.04 32.50
N SER A 51 13.69 -8.26 31.96
CA SER A 51 12.39 -8.89 32.05
C SER A 51 11.94 -9.02 33.51
N TYR A 52 10.75 -8.48 33.84
CA TYR A 52 10.18 -8.39 35.19
C TYR A 52 11.09 -7.73 36.25
N CYS A 53 12.01 -6.83 35.87
CA CYS A 53 12.97 -6.22 36.80
C CYS A 53 12.27 -5.45 37.94
N PHE A 54 11.26 -4.64 37.62
CA PHE A 54 10.46 -3.86 38.56
C PHE A 54 9.03 -4.42 38.72
N PHE A 55 8.84 -5.71 38.54
CA PHE A 55 7.52 -6.34 38.65
C PHE A 55 6.87 -6.06 40.00
N ASN A 56 5.62 -5.59 40.01
CA ASN A 56 4.84 -5.22 41.18
C ASN A 56 5.51 -4.16 42.11
N CYS A 57 6.36 -3.31 41.58
CA CYS A 57 6.83 -2.12 42.31
C CYS A 57 5.73 -1.07 42.39
N THR A 58 4.70 -1.34 43.15
CA THR A 58 3.47 -0.53 43.23
C THR A 58 3.71 0.90 43.72
N SER A 59 4.79 1.15 44.47
CA SER A 59 5.16 2.46 44.99
C SER A 59 6.07 3.25 44.03
N LEU A 60 6.59 2.63 42.98
CA LEU A 60 7.52 3.27 42.04
C LEU A 60 6.82 4.42 41.26
N THR A 61 7.28 5.66 41.49
CA THR A 61 6.74 6.85 40.82
C THR A 61 7.58 7.28 39.62
N THR A 62 8.89 7.01 39.66
CA THR A 62 9.85 7.43 38.63
C THR A 62 10.79 6.26 38.29
N ALA A 63 10.78 5.84 37.03
CA ALA A 63 11.66 4.80 36.54
C ALA A 63 13.14 5.30 36.45
N PRO A 64 14.13 4.44 36.70
CA PRO A 64 15.52 4.79 36.44
C PRO A 64 15.82 4.82 34.94
N THR A 65 16.93 5.46 34.55
CA THR A 65 17.43 5.44 33.17
C THR A 65 17.79 4.01 32.75
N ILE A 66 17.30 3.59 31.61
CA ILE A 66 17.54 2.26 31.04
C ILE A 66 18.83 2.29 30.21
N PRO A 67 19.84 1.40 30.52
CA PRO A 67 21.08 1.33 29.76
C PRO A 67 20.90 0.86 28.32
N ASN A 68 21.72 1.37 27.39
CA ASN A 68 21.65 1.02 25.95
C ASN A 68 21.95 -0.47 25.65
N SER A 69 22.54 -1.19 26.60
CA SER A 69 22.81 -2.64 26.50
C SER A 69 21.60 -3.54 26.80
N VAL A 70 20.44 -2.91 27.12
CA VAL A 70 19.20 -3.66 27.36
C VAL A 70 18.56 -4.06 26.04
N THR A 71 18.22 -5.35 25.93
CA THR A 71 17.56 -5.92 24.76
C THR A 71 16.16 -6.48 25.06
N ASN A 72 15.90 -6.83 26.33
CA ASN A 72 14.63 -7.40 26.77
C ASN A 72 14.05 -6.61 27.94
N MET A 73 12.81 -6.11 27.77
CA MET A 73 12.03 -5.40 28.78
C MET A 73 10.65 -6.04 29.02
N SER A 74 10.52 -7.34 28.73
CA SER A 74 9.25 -8.05 28.94
C SER A 74 8.84 -7.98 30.43
N GLY A 75 7.60 -7.49 30.70
CA GLY A 75 7.06 -7.33 32.05
C GLY A 75 7.90 -6.42 32.98
N CYS A 76 8.82 -5.60 32.44
CA CYS A 76 9.78 -4.85 33.24
C CYS A 76 9.12 -3.98 34.32
N PHE A 77 8.04 -3.30 34.00
CA PHE A 77 7.27 -2.44 34.92
C PHE A 77 5.84 -2.95 35.14
N ASP A 78 5.59 -4.24 34.88
CA ASP A 78 4.26 -4.84 35.10
C ASP A 78 3.82 -4.67 36.57
N GLY A 79 2.65 -4.10 36.80
CA GLY A 79 2.10 -3.82 38.11
C GLY A 79 2.69 -2.59 38.83
N CYS A 80 3.46 -1.73 38.13
CA CYS A 80 3.94 -0.46 38.70
C CYS A 80 2.80 0.57 38.71
N THR A 81 1.84 0.40 39.59
CA THR A 81 0.59 1.16 39.61
C THR A 81 0.75 2.66 39.86
N SER A 82 1.84 3.09 40.52
CA SER A 82 2.15 4.52 40.80
C SER A 82 3.04 5.19 39.73
N LEU A 83 3.50 4.45 38.71
CA LEU A 83 4.38 4.99 37.67
C LEU A 83 3.62 5.99 36.78
N ILE A 84 4.06 7.26 36.79
CA ILE A 84 3.37 8.37 36.08
C ILE A 84 3.88 8.51 34.65
N ALA A 85 5.20 8.35 34.44
CA ALA A 85 5.86 8.50 33.15
C ALA A 85 6.79 7.32 32.86
N ALA A 86 6.75 6.83 31.64
CA ALA A 86 7.66 5.77 31.19
C ALA A 86 9.08 6.32 30.97
N PRO A 87 10.12 5.50 31.16
CA PRO A 87 11.49 5.87 30.80
C PRO A 87 11.67 5.88 29.28
N THR A 88 12.78 6.50 28.81
CA THR A 88 13.21 6.33 27.41
C THR A 88 13.61 4.88 27.16
N ILE A 89 13.10 4.30 26.09
CA ILE A 89 13.38 2.93 25.68
C ILE A 89 14.61 2.90 24.76
N PRO A 90 15.66 2.13 25.10
CA PRO A 90 16.86 2.03 24.26
C PRO A 90 16.58 1.40 22.88
N SER A 91 17.36 1.82 21.88
CA SER A 91 17.23 1.35 20.49
C SER A 91 17.60 -0.13 20.27
N GLY A 92 18.17 -0.81 21.26
CA GLY A 92 18.49 -2.25 21.23
C GLY A 92 17.35 -3.15 21.72
N VAL A 93 16.27 -2.59 22.29
CA VAL A 93 15.17 -3.37 22.87
C VAL A 93 14.36 -4.02 21.74
N THR A 94 14.13 -5.34 21.86
CA THR A 94 13.35 -6.14 20.90
C THR A 94 12.03 -6.65 21.45
N ASP A 95 11.94 -6.88 22.78
CA ASP A 95 10.74 -7.37 23.45
C ASP A 95 10.28 -6.40 24.55
N MET A 96 9.06 -5.91 24.39
CA MET A 96 8.31 -5.08 25.34
C MET A 96 6.98 -5.71 25.75
N SER A 97 6.85 -7.05 25.60
CA SER A 97 5.63 -7.73 26.04
C SER A 97 5.35 -7.46 27.52
N LYS A 98 4.11 -7.06 27.84
CA LYS A 98 3.66 -6.73 29.20
C LYS A 98 4.49 -5.64 29.93
N CYS A 99 5.36 -4.89 29.22
CA CYS A 99 6.34 -4.00 29.85
C CYS A 99 5.72 -3.01 30.83
N PHE A 100 4.54 -2.47 30.52
CA PHE A 100 3.78 -1.54 31.34
C PHE A 100 2.38 -2.08 31.69
N GLU A 101 2.18 -3.42 31.68
CA GLU A 101 0.90 -3.99 32.08
C GLU A 101 0.51 -3.49 33.46
N SER A 102 -0.76 -3.08 33.66
CA SER A 102 -1.27 -2.56 34.94
C SER A 102 -0.58 -1.33 35.51
N CYS A 103 0.15 -0.54 34.71
CA CYS A 103 0.65 0.78 35.11
C CYS A 103 -0.51 1.79 35.11
N THR A 104 -1.37 1.69 36.13
CA THR A 104 -2.67 2.42 36.15
C THR A 104 -2.54 3.95 36.24
N SER A 105 -1.40 4.48 36.71
CA SER A 105 -1.13 5.92 36.77
C SER A 105 -0.35 6.46 35.57
N LEU A 106 0.06 5.60 34.64
CA LEU A 106 0.80 6.02 33.44
C LEU A 106 -0.09 6.84 32.51
N THR A 107 0.30 8.11 32.25
CA THR A 107 -0.52 9.04 31.43
C THR A 107 -0.06 9.11 29.98
N THR A 108 1.24 8.91 29.72
CA THR A 108 1.84 9.00 28.38
C THR A 108 2.76 7.80 28.12
N ALA A 109 2.62 7.21 26.95
CA ALA A 109 3.50 6.12 26.54
C ALA A 109 4.87 6.65 26.07
N PRO A 110 5.94 5.82 26.16
CA PRO A 110 7.24 6.18 25.60
C PRO A 110 7.24 6.08 24.08
N THR A 111 8.24 6.68 23.43
CA THR A 111 8.54 6.39 22.02
C THR A 111 9.00 4.93 21.90
N ILE A 112 8.43 4.19 20.95
CA ILE A 112 8.79 2.78 20.69
C ILE A 112 9.87 2.74 19.63
N PRO A 113 11.06 2.15 19.91
CA PRO A 113 12.12 1.97 18.93
C PRO A 113 11.73 1.01 17.80
N ASN A 114 12.31 1.22 16.62
CA ASN A 114 12.08 0.34 15.45
C ASN A 114 12.60 -1.10 15.62
N SER A 115 13.45 -1.34 16.60
CA SER A 115 13.98 -2.67 16.96
C SER A 115 12.95 -3.56 17.63
N VAL A 116 11.91 -2.97 18.24
CA VAL A 116 10.88 -3.72 18.96
C VAL A 116 10.03 -4.52 17.99
N THR A 117 9.86 -5.81 18.30
CA THR A 117 9.04 -6.74 17.50
C THR A 117 7.80 -7.24 18.24
N ASN A 118 7.85 -7.24 19.59
CA ASN A 118 6.80 -7.78 20.44
C ASN A 118 6.31 -6.73 21.45
N MET A 119 5.03 -6.37 21.36
CA MET A 119 4.33 -5.48 22.28
C MET A 119 3.05 -6.13 22.85
N SER A 120 3.02 -7.47 22.91
CA SER A 120 1.86 -8.19 23.47
C SER A 120 1.61 -7.75 24.91
N GLY A 121 0.40 -7.26 25.21
CA GLY A 121 0.00 -6.78 26.52
C GLY A 121 0.75 -5.56 27.06
N CYS A 122 1.52 -4.87 26.23
CA CYS A 122 2.47 -3.86 26.69
C CYS A 122 1.83 -2.78 27.57
N PHE A 123 0.62 -2.33 27.24
CA PHE A 123 -0.13 -1.31 27.99
C PHE A 123 -1.46 -1.83 28.54
N THR A 124 -1.67 -3.13 28.60
CA THR A 124 -2.91 -3.71 29.16
C THR A 124 -3.19 -3.11 30.54
N TYR A 125 -4.43 -2.67 30.78
CA TYR A 125 -4.90 -2.02 32.02
C TYR A 125 -4.21 -0.69 32.38
N CYS A 126 -3.54 0.00 31.45
CA CYS A 126 -3.06 1.37 31.65
C CYS A 126 -4.23 2.35 31.59
N ARG A 127 -5.02 2.42 32.66
CA ARG A 127 -6.31 3.12 32.68
C ARG A 127 -6.23 4.64 32.61
N SER A 128 -5.07 5.24 32.97
CA SER A 128 -4.82 6.69 32.86
C SER A 128 -4.10 7.08 31.58
N LEU A 129 -3.70 6.12 30.73
CA LEU A 129 -3.02 6.41 29.48
C LEU A 129 -3.97 7.13 28.51
N THR A 130 -3.66 8.40 28.21
CA THR A 130 -4.49 9.24 27.33
C THR A 130 -4.01 9.23 25.87
N THR A 131 -2.70 9.01 25.64
CA THR A 131 -2.09 9.04 24.32
C THR A 131 -1.23 7.78 24.07
N ALA A 132 -1.47 7.12 22.96
CA ALA A 132 -0.66 5.96 22.56
C ALA A 132 0.63 6.41 21.83
N PRO A 133 1.66 5.56 21.83
CA PRO A 133 2.82 5.76 20.97
C PRO A 133 2.48 5.43 19.51
N THR A 134 3.32 5.90 18.57
CA THR A 134 3.33 5.34 17.22
C THR A 134 3.83 3.90 17.27
N ILE A 135 3.11 2.98 16.63
CA ILE A 135 3.50 1.57 16.50
C ILE A 135 4.37 1.41 15.25
N PRO A 136 5.69 1.13 15.38
CA PRO A 136 6.63 1.02 14.26
C PRO A 136 6.34 -0.17 13.36
N SER A 137 6.84 -0.13 12.13
CA SER A 137 6.59 -1.15 11.11
C SER A 137 7.18 -2.54 11.44
N GLY A 138 8.18 -2.62 12.32
CA GLY A 138 8.83 -3.89 12.74
C GLY A 138 8.01 -4.74 13.72
N ILE A 139 6.93 -4.22 14.28
CA ILE A 139 6.13 -4.94 15.27
C ILE A 139 5.35 -6.08 14.61
N THR A 140 5.48 -7.28 15.18
CA THR A 140 4.77 -8.50 14.72
C THR A 140 3.65 -8.95 15.65
N ASN A 141 3.67 -8.51 16.91
CA ASN A 141 2.70 -8.95 17.94
C ASN A 141 2.22 -7.75 18.78
N ILE A 142 0.90 -7.48 18.74
CA ILE A 142 0.21 -6.47 19.53
C ILE A 142 -1.03 -7.04 20.24
N ILE A 143 -1.05 -8.36 20.52
CA ILE A 143 -2.14 -8.97 21.27
C ILE A 143 -2.36 -8.20 22.57
N ARG A 144 -3.60 -7.77 22.87
CA ARG A 144 -3.99 -7.06 24.10
C ARG A 144 -3.19 -5.78 24.38
N CYS A 145 -2.50 -5.21 23.38
CA CYS A 145 -1.55 -4.11 23.64
C CYS A 145 -2.18 -2.92 24.37
N PHE A 146 -3.41 -2.55 24.02
CA PHE A 146 -4.18 -1.45 24.65
C PHE A 146 -5.47 -1.95 25.32
N GLU A 147 -5.55 -3.24 25.64
CA GLU A 147 -6.73 -3.77 26.30
C GLU A 147 -7.00 -3.03 27.61
N SER A 148 -8.24 -2.58 27.81
CA SER A 148 -8.71 -1.87 29.02
C SER A 148 -7.95 -0.55 29.31
N CYS A 149 -7.39 0.09 28.29
CA CYS A 149 -6.90 1.47 28.36
C CYS A 149 -8.09 2.44 28.28
N THR A 150 -8.82 2.62 29.40
CA THR A 150 -10.12 3.29 29.38
C THR A 150 -10.09 4.80 29.19
N ALA A 151 -8.95 5.45 29.41
CA ALA A 151 -8.74 6.88 29.13
C ALA A 151 -8.12 7.16 27.76
N LEU A 152 -7.70 6.11 27.04
CA LEU A 152 -7.01 6.24 25.74
C LEU A 152 -7.94 6.83 24.69
N THR A 153 -7.53 7.94 24.06
CA THR A 153 -8.35 8.67 23.09
C THR A 153 -7.51 9.25 21.95
N GLY A 154 -8.20 9.69 20.90
CA GLY A 154 -7.62 10.41 19.78
C GLY A 154 -6.88 9.53 18.78
N LYS A 155 -5.81 10.06 18.22
CA LYS A 155 -5.07 9.43 17.10
C LYS A 155 -4.06 8.39 17.59
N ILE A 156 -4.13 7.19 17.01
CA ILE A 156 -3.08 6.17 17.17
C ILE A 156 -2.50 5.82 15.80
N THR A 157 -1.20 5.98 15.65
CA THR A 157 -0.50 5.65 14.39
C THR A 157 0.03 4.22 14.44
N ILE A 158 -0.42 3.37 13.50
CA ILE A 158 0.01 1.97 13.37
C ILE A 158 0.61 1.76 11.98
N ASN A 159 1.93 1.61 11.91
CA ASN A 159 2.66 1.34 10.68
C ASN A 159 3.02 -0.15 10.54
N ALA A 160 2.82 -0.94 11.59
CA ALA A 160 3.06 -2.37 11.59
C ALA A 160 1.94 -3.15 10.89
N ASN A 161 2.30 -4.29 10.30
CA ASN A 161 1.35 -5.33 9.89
C ASN A 161 1.54 -6.56 10.80
N PRO A 162 1.04 -6.52 12.05
CA PRO A 162 1.30 -7.58 13.02
C PRO A 162 0.61 -8.88 12.60
N SER A 163 1.29 -10.01 12.80
CA SER A 163 0.71 -11.34 12.57
C SER A 163 -0.33 -11.68 13.64
N THR A 164 -0.24 -11.03 14.81
CA THR A 164 -1.13 -11.28 15.96
C THR A 164 -1.55 -9.96 16.61
N TYR A 165 -2.88 -9.73 16.72
CA TYR A 165 -3.48 -8.47 17.19
C TYR A 165 -4.78 -8.66 17.99
N THR A 166 -5.14 -9.90 18.37
CA THR A 166 -6.38 -10.19 19.07
C THR A 166 -6.51 -9.40 20.37
N HIS A 167 -7.70 -8.87 20.64
CA HIS A 167 -8.04 -8.05 21.82
C HIS A 167 -7.21 -6.75 21.95
N CYS A 168 -6.55 -6.29 20.87
CA CYS A 168 -5.66 -5.14 20.94
C CYS A 168 -6.36 -3.88 21.48
N MET A 169 -7.60 -3.61 21.05
CA MET A 169 -8.41 -2.46 21.46
C MET A 169 -9.59 -2.86 22.37
N GLN A 170 -9.57 -4.05 22.94
CA GLN A 170 -10.67 -4.53 23.76
C GLN A 170 -10.88 -3.66 25.00
N ASN A 171 -12.14 -3.35 25.35
CA ASN A 171 -12.53 -2.54 26.51
C ASN A 171 -11.96 -1.10 26.54
N THR A 172 -11.52 -0.55 25.42
CA THR A 172 -11.30 0.91 25.28
C THR A 172 -12.66 1.62 25.33
N GLN A 173 -12.72 2.81 25.97
CA GLN A 173 -13.98 3.50 26.21
C GLN A 173 -14.11 4.83 25.48
N GLN A 174 -12.99 5.50 25.25
CA GLN A 174 -12.96 6.78 24.55
C GLN A 174 -12.83 6.57 23.04
N GLU A 175 -13.13 7.62 22.29
CA GLU A 175 -13.00 7.60 20.84
C GLU A 175 -11.55 7.54 20.41
N ILE A 176 -11.23 6.57 19.56
CA ILE A 176 -9.91 6.33 18.99
C ILE A 176 -9.99 6.31 17.47
N VAL A 177 -9.03 6.96 16.82
CA VAL A 177 -8.89 6.96 15.36
C VAL A 177 -7.55 6.35 14.98
N LEU A 178 -7.59 5.19 14.35
CA LEU A 178 -6.41 4.50 13.83
C LEU A 178 -5.98 5.11 12.50
N VAL A 179 -4.71 5.45 12.39
CA VAL A 179 -4.07 5.96 11.17
C VAL A 179 -2.78 5.19 10.91
N GLY A 180 -2.23 5.29 9.69
CA GLY A 180 -0.93 4.73 9.35
C GLY A 180 -0.96 3.87 8.11
N SER A 181 0.13 3.13 7.89
CA SER A 181 0.34 2.32 6.68
C SER A 181 -0.07 0.84 6.83
N SER A 182 -0.57 0.42 8.00
CA SER A 182 -0.98 -0.96 8.22
C SER A 182 -2.19 -1.33 7.36
N ALA A 183 -2.09 -2.45 6.64
CA ALA A 183 -3.20 -3.05 5.92
C ALA A 183 -4.26 -3.68 6.86
N LEU A 184 -3.97 -3.80 8.15
CA LEU A 184 -4.79 -4.47 9.15
C LEU A 184 -5.55 -3.49 10.07
N LEU A 185 -5.55 -2.18 9.77
CA LEU A 185 -6.18 -1.17 10.64
C LEU A 185 -7.64 -1.52 10.97
N GLN A 186 -8.43 -1.95 10.00
CA GLN A 186 -9.82 -2.33 10.22
C GLN A 186 -9.93 -3.55 11.15
N ASN A 187 -9.13 -4.58 10.90
CA ASN A 187 -9.12 -5.78 11.74
C ASN A 187 -8.72 -5.48 13.18
N ILE A 188 -7.79 -4.53 13.39
CA ILE A 188 -7.37 -4.08 14.71
C ILE A 188 -8.48 -3.27 15.38
N ALA A 189 -9.15 -2.38 14.63
CA ALA A 189 -10.29 -1.61 15.12
C ALA A 189 -11.44 -2.54 15.57
N ASP A 190 -11.70 -3.60 14.83
CA ASP A 190 -12.76 -4.59 15.12
C ASP A 190 -12.51 -5.40 16.42
N THR A 191 -11.31 -5.29 17.01
CA THR A 191 -11.06 -5.88 18.35
C THR A 191 -11.68 -5.08 19.49
N ALA A 192 -12.17 -3.86 19.24
CA ALA A 192 -12.85 -3.03 20.23
C ALA A 192 -14.27 -3.56 20.53
N THR A 193 -14.64 -3.56 21.79
CA THR A 193 -15.97 -4.06 22.24
C THR A 193 -17.09 -3.02 22.14
N ASN A 194 -16.76 -1.74 22.09
CA ASN A 194 -17.73 -0.63 22.22
C ASN A 194 -17.95 0.15 20.91
N ASN A 195 -17.46 -0.32 19.78
CA ASN A 195 -17.54 0.38 18.48
C ASN A 195 -17.03 1.84 18.52
N ASN A 196 -16.06 2.12 19.36
CA ASN A 196 -15.47 3.45 19.59
C ASN A 196 -14.12 3.65 18.89
N VAL A 197 -13.67 2.65 18.13
CA VAL A 197 -12.42 2.68 17.38
C VAL A 197 -12.75 2.74 15.89
N TYR A 198 -12.21 3.74 15.22
CA TYR A 198 -12.44 4.03 13.81
C TYR A 198 -11.14 3.94 13.03
N VAL A 199 -11.23 3.57 11.76
CA VAL A 199 -10.10 3.68 10.83
C VAL A 199 -10.22 5.00 10.07
N TRP A 200 -9.16 5.79 10.11
CA TRP A 200 -9.15 7.04 9.37
C TRP A 200 -9.20 6.78 7.87
N SER A 201 -10.10 7.47 7.21
CA SER A 201 -10.13 7.57 5.76
C SER A 201 -10.57 8.98 5.37
N LEU A 202 -9.84 9.54 4.43
CA LEU A 202 -10.17 10.79 3.77
C LEU A 202 -9.89 10.63 2.30
N SER A 203 -10.93 10.71 1.48
CA SER A 203 -10.81 10.62 0.03
C SER A 203 -11.60 11.73 -0.63
N ILE A 204 -11.17 12.12 -1.83
CA ILE A 204 -11.84 13.11 -2.64
C ILE A 204 -12.07 12.61 -4.05
N ASN A 205 -13.18 13.05 -4.64
CA ASN A 205 -13.41 12.98 -6.08
C ASN A 205 -13.54 14.41 -6.60
N VAL A 206 -12.82 14.72 -7.66
CA VAL A 206 -12.74 16.06 -8.23
C VAL A 206 -13.29 16.05 -9.64
N SER A 207 -14.14 17.01 -9.94
CA SER A 207 -14.54 17.37 -11.31
C SER A 207 -14.39 18.87 -11.50
N ALA A 208 -13.99 19.29 -12.68
CA ALA A 208 -13.95 20.70 -13.03
C ALA A 208 -14.30 20.87 -14.51
N GLU A 209 -14.99 21.95 -14.79
CA GLU A 209 -15.46 22.29 -16.12
C GLU A 209 -15.30 23.80 -16.35
N ARG A 210 -14.80 24.20 -17.52
CA ARG A 210 -14.75 25.64 -17.87
C ARG A 210 -16.15 26.20 -17.94
N GLN A 211 -16.29 27.49 -17.54
CA GLN A 211 -17.53 28.19 -17.74
C GLN A 211 -17.72 28.48 -19.23
N GLU A 212 -18.94 28.30 -19.72
CA GLU A 212 -19.27 28.52 -21.16
C GLU A 212 -19.20 29.99 -21.54
N ASP A 213 -19.47 30.90 -20.61
CA ASP A 213 -19.52 32.36 -20.80
C ASP A 213 -18.21 33.06 -20.36
N ASP A 214 -17.33 32.39 -19.63
CA ASP A 214 -16.06 32.95 -19.18
C ASP A 214 -14.96 31.87 -19.08
N PHE A 215 -14.23 31.68 -20.18
CA PHE A 215 -13.15 30.68 -20.25
C PHE A 215 -11.94 30.95 -19.32
N SER A 216 -11.88 32.12 -18.68
CA SER A 216 -10.92 32.41 -17.63
C SER A 216 -11.32 31.80 -16.28
N LYS A 217 -12.44 31.12 -16.22
CA LYS A 217 -12.99 30.48 -15.03
C LYS A 217 -13.35 29.03 -15.27
N ALA A 218 -13.26 28.23 -14.21
CA ALA A 218 -13.77 26.86 -14.19
C ALA A 218 -14.59 26.63 -12.93
N ASN A 219 -15.75 26.01 -13.12
CA ASN A 219 -16.52 25.45 -12.01
C ASN A 219 -15.82 24.20 -11.52
N VAL A 220 -15.57 24.11 -10.22
CA VAL A 220 -14.99 22.92 -9.61
C VAL A 220 -15.97 22.33 -8.61
N SER A 221 -16.06 21.01 -8.60
CA SER A 221 -16.79 20.26 -7.60
C SER A 221 -15.87 19.22 -6.97
N VAL A 222 -15.80 19.23 -5.64
CA VAL A 222 -15.01 18.28 -4.86
C VAL A 222 -15.93 17.53 -3.92
N ILE A 223 -16.10 16.24 -4.16
CA ILE A 223 -16.83 15.36 -3.24
C ILE A 223 -15.81 14.83 -2.22
N ILE A 224 -16.01 15.16 -0.96
CA ILE A 224 -15.17 14.77 0.16
C ILE A 224 -15.87 13.62 0.88
N ASN A 225 -15.16 12.48 1.02
CA ASN A 225 -15.63 11.35 1.81
C ASN A 225 -14.70 11.16 3.00
N ARG A 226 -15.26 11.12 4.20
CA ARG A 226 -14.56 10.95 5.45
C ARG A 226 -15.14 9.78 6.25
N PHE A 227 -14.34 9.16 7.09
CA PHE A 227 -14.76 8.01 7.89
C PHE A 227 -15.95 8.28 8.83
N ARG A 228 -16.23 9.57 9.17
CA ARG A 228 -17.38 10.00 9.99
C ARG A 228 -17.74 11.48 9.80
N ASN A 229 -18.88 11.86 10.34
CA ASN A 229 -19.33 13.24 10.50
C ASN A 229 -19.16 13.68 11.97
N ASN A 230 -18.46 14.75 12.22
CA ASN A 230 -18.26 15.30 13.57
C ASN A 230 -18.13 16.83 13.59
N ASN A 231 -18.61 17.49 12.55
CA ASN A 231 -18.52 18.96 12.35
C ASN A 231 -17.07 19.51 12.35
N GLU A 232 -16.05 18.66 12.23
CA GLU A 232 -14.68 19.12 12.01
C GLU A 232 -14.51 19.62 10.59
N SER A 233 -13.56 20.54 10.41
CA SER A 233 -13.26 21.09 9.09
C SER A 233 -12.21 20.24 8.35
N VAL A 234 -12.40 20.14 7.04
CA VAL A 234 -11.41 19.62 6.08
C VAL A 234 -10.88 20.80 5.27
N SER A 235 -9.57 20.95 5.20
CA SER A 235 -8.88 21.91 4.36
C SER A 235 -8.75 21.37 2.94
N LEU A 236 -9.23 22.09 1.92
CA LEU A 236 -8.97 21.82 0.52
C LEU A 236 -7.88 22.74 -0.01
N THR A 237 -6.80 22.18 -0.51
CA THR A 237 -5.74 22.91 -1.22
C THR A 237 -5.80 22.58 -2.70
N PHE A 238 -5.91 23.61 -3.52
CA PHE A 238 -5.93 23.51 -4.98
C PHE A 238 -4.57 23.91 -5.53
N THR A 239 -4.00 23.09 -6.39
CA THR A 239 -2.77 23.41 -7.13
C THR A 239 -3.11 23.53 -8.61
N ILE A 240 -2.93 24.71 -9.18
CA ILE A 240 -3.21 25.01 -10.58
C ILE A 240 -1.88 25.27 -11.27
N ASN A 241 -1.51 24.44 -12.24
CA ASN A 241 -0.24 24.57 -12.98
C ASN A 241 0.96 24.76 -12.02
N SER A 242 1.04 23.93 -10.96
CA SER A 242 2.07 23.95 -9.92
C SER A 242 2.02 25.15 -8.95
N VAL A 243 0.98 25.98 -8.97
CA VAL A 243 0.76 27.07 -8.00
C VAL A 243 -0.33 26.66 -7.03
N GLU A 244 0.02 26.63 -5.73
CA GLU A 244 -0.93 26.30 -4.67
C GLU A 244 -1.82 27.49 -4.29
N SER A 245 -3.10 27.23 -4.04
CA SER A 245 -4.04 28.18 -3.47
C SER A 245 -3.92 28.26 -1.94
N THR A 246 -4.48 29.30 -1.36
CA THR A 246 -4.81 29.29 0.08
C THR A 246 -5.81 28.16 0.37
N PRO A 247 -5.64 27.40 1.48
CA PRO A 247 -6.57 26.34 1.83
C PRO A 247 -7.99 26.84 2.10
N ILE A 248 -8.98 26.13 1.59
CA ILE A 248 -10.40 26.41 1.80
C ILE A 248 -10.94 25.44 2.86
N GLN A 249 -11.59 25.98 3.89
CA GLN A 249 -12.16 25.17 4.97
C GLN A 249 -13.57 24.71 4.62
N VAL A 250 -13.82 23.41 4.71
CA VAL A 250 -15.13 22.79 4.50
C VAL A 250 -15.53 22.05 5.76
N THR A 251 -16.60 22.48 6.43
CA THR A 251 -17.12 21.79 7.61
C THR A 251 -17.85 20.53 7.23
N MET A 252 -17.46 19.40 7.83
CA MET A 252 -18.03 18.08 7.60
C MET A 252 -19.19 17.81 8.56
N ASP A 253 -20.37 18.30 8.23
CA ASP A 253 -21.63 18.00 8.92
C ASP A 253 -22.21 16.63 8.53
N THR A 254 -21.70 16.03 7.48
CA THR A 254 -21.99 14.70 6.98
C THR A 254 -20.69 13.96 6.62
N ALA A 255 -20.72 12.62 6.58
CA ALA A 255 -19.56 11.81 6.19
C ALA A 255 -19.16 12.04 4.72
N THR A 256 -20.10 12.47 3.88
CA THR A 256 -19.86 12.90 2.50
C THR A 256 -20.34 14.33 2.33
N LYS A 257 -19.48 15.20 1.84
CA LYS A 257 -19.79 16.61 1.58
C LYS A 257 -19.29 17.01 0.21
N THR A 258 -20.08 17.80 -0.51
CA THR A 258 -19.66 18.40 -1.79
C THR A 258 -19.30 19.85 -1.58
N TYR A 259 -18.09 20.21 -1.94
CA TYR A 259 -17.66 21.60 -2.10
C TYR A 259 -17.83 21.97 -3.58
N THR A 260 -18.41 23.16 -3.84
CA THR A 260 -18.45 23.75 -5.18
C THR A 260 -17.84 25.14 -5.15
N GLY A 261 -17.08 25.47 -6.16
CA GLY A 261 -16.41 26.76 -6.26
C GLY A 261 -16.06 27.13 -7.70
N VAL A 262 -15.53 28.32 -7.87
CA VAL A 262 -15.06 28.82 -9.18
C VAL A 262 -13.57 29.13 -9.04
N LEU A 263 -12.77 28.57 -9.95
CA LEU A 263 -11.33 28.80 -10.04
C LEU A 263 -11.02 29.75 -11.20
N SER A 264 -10.09 30.68 -10.98
CA SER A 264 -9.51 31.46 -12.07
C SER A 264 -8.43 30.63 -12.76
N ILE A 265 -8.52 30.50 -14.08
CA ILE A 265 -7.64 29.65 -14.88
C ILE A 265 -7.17 30.39 -16.13
N THR A 266 -6.14 29.88 -16.79
CA THR A 266 -5.65 30.43 -18.04
C THR A 266 -6.59 30.05 -19.19
N PRO A 267 -7.17 31.04 -19.94
CA PRO A 267 -8.18 30.76 -20.96
C PRO A 267 -7.66 29.92 -22.13
N SER A 268 -6.41 30.14 -22.52
CA SER A 268 -5.83 29.64 -23.78
C SER A 268 -4.90 28.43 -23.62
N SER A 269 -4.87 27.81 -22.45
CA SER A 269 -4.01 26.64 -22.19
C SER A 269 -4.76 25.52 -21.49
N ILE A 270 -4.26 24.31 -21.65
CA ILE A 270 -4.63 23.18 -20.78
C ILE A 270 -4.25 23.53 -19.35
N VAL A 271 -5.13 23.27 -18.41
CA VAL A 271 -4.89 23.52 -16.99
C VAL A 271 -4.83 22.20 -16.25
N GLU A 272 -3.71 21.95 -15.60
CA GLU A 272 -3.54 20.86 -14.66
C GLU A 272 -4.03 21.32 -13.28
N LEU A 273 -5.08 20.69 -12.79
CA LEU A 273 -5.64 20.93 -11.47
C LEU A 273 -5.38 19.73 -10.58
N SER A 274 -4.69 19.94 -9.47
CA SER A 274 -4.56 18.95 -8.39
C SER A 274 -5.24 19.45 -7.13
N VAL A 275 -5.92 18.56 -6.41
CA VAL A 275 -6.60 18.87 -5.15
C VAL A 275 -6.17 17.90 -4.09
N ILE A 276 -5.87 18.43 -2.90
CA ILE A 276 -5.57 17.65 -1.69
C ILE A 276 -6.55 18.10 -0.60
N ALA A 277 -7.11 17.14 0.12
CA ALA A 277 -7.86 17.39 1.34
C ALA A 277 -7.02 17.01 2.55
N GLU A 278 -7.11 17.79 3.62
CA GLU A 278 -6.39 17.56 4.88
C GLU A 278 -7.32 17.78 6.06
N ASP A 279 -7.29 16.89 7.04
CA ASP A 279 -7.97 17.03 8.32
C ASP A 279 -6.97 16.89 9.49
N SER A 280 -7.48 16.91 10.73
CA SER A 280 -6.66 16.75 11.95
C SER A 280 -5.87 15.44 12.01
N TYR A 281 -6.24 14.44 11.23
CA TYR A 281 -5.61 13.11 11.24
C TYR A 281 -4.61 12.91 10.10
N GLY A 282 -4.78 13.56 8.97
CA GLY A 282 -3.86 13.44 7.84
C GLY A 282 -4.36 14.05 6.54
N LYS A 283 -3.67 13.70 5.45
CA LYS A 283 -3.96 14.18 4.09
C LYS A 283 -4.49 13.05 3.21
N SER A 284 -5.44 13.39 2.33
CA SER A 284 -5.85 12.49 1.26
C SER A 284 -4.72 12.29 0.23
N ALA A 285 -4.83 11.23 -0.57
CA ALA A 285 -4.07 11.19 -1.82
C ALA A 285 -4.48 12.38 -2.72
N PRO A 286 -3.53 13.01 -3.43
CA PRO A 286 -3.86 14.07 -4.39
C PRO A 286 -4.73 13.50 -5.51
N LYS A 287 -5.70 14.30 -5.96
CA LYS A 287 -6.51 14.02 -7.15
C LYS A 287 -6.23 15.07 -8.19
N SER A 288 -5.70 14.65 -9.34
CA SER A 288 -5.38 15.53 -10.45
C SER A 288 -6.36 15.30 -11.59
N ILE A 289 -6.79 16.37 -12.22
CA ILE A 289 -7.60 16.38 -13.42
C ILE A 289 -7.07 17.44 -14.37
N THR A 290 -7.28 17.20 -15.65
CA THR A 290 -6.92 18.13 -16.71
C THR A 290 -8.18 18.89 -17.16
N ILE A 291 -8.14 20.22 -17.12
CA ILE A 291 -9.19 21.07 -17.66
C ILE A 291 -8.77 21.44 -19.09
N PRO A 292 -9.47 20.94 -20.11
CA PRO A 292 -9.06 21.15 -21.50
C PRO A 292 -9.21 22.62 -21.92
N ILE A 293 -8.56 22.97 -23.03
CA ILE A 293 -8.80 24.23 -23.72
C ILE A 293 -10.27 24.23 -24.18
N PRO A 294 -10.97 25.37 -24.13
CA PRO A 294 -12.34 25.45 -24.63
C PRO A 294 -12.37 25.12 -26.12
N PHE A 295 -13.30 24.25 -26.49
CA PHE A 295 -13.53 23.91 -27.90
C PHE A 295 -14.32 25.01 -28.55
N TYR A 296 -13.94 25.35 -29.77
CA TYR A 296 -14.74 26.23 -30.60
C TYR A 296 -16.00 25.51 -31.10
N THR A 297 -17.16 26.10 -30.95
CA THR A 297 -18.38 25.59 -31.57
C THR A 297 -18.33 25.90 -33.07
N ILE A 298 -18.45 24.88 -33.91
CA ILE A 298 -18.66 25.07 -35.34
C ILE A 298 -20.16 25.16 -35.52
N ASP A 299 -20.63 26.35 -35.90
CA ASP A 299 -22.05 26.58 -36.24
C ASP A 299 -22.25 26.31 -37.71
N PHE A 300 -23.03 25.28 -38.05
CA PHE A 300 -23.44 25.02 -39.43
C PHE A 300 -24.69 25.84 -39.72
N GLN A 301 -24.52 26.96 -40.38
CA GLN A 301 -25.67 27.73 -40.88
C GLN A 301 -26.43 26.92 -41.94
N ALA A 302 -27.74 26.77 -41.75
CA ALA A 302 -28.59 26.04 -42.66
C ALA A 302 -28.55 26.69 -44.06
N GLY A 303 -27.98 25.98 -45.04
CA GLY A 303 -27.86 26.38 -46.44
C GLY A 303 -26.53 26.94 -46.90
N GLY A 304 -25.52 27.05 -46.03
CA GLY A 304 -24.19 27.57 -46.37
C GLY A 304 -23.16 26.48 -46.69
N LYS A 305 -22.31 26.76 -47.66
CA LYS A 305 -21.13 25.94 -47.99
C LYS A 305 -19.94 26.26 -47.10
N GLU A 306 -20.10 27.13 -46.11
CA GLU A 306 -19.02 27.58 -45.22
C GLU A 306 -19.28 27.17 -43.78
N VAL A 307 -18.25 26.60 -43.15
CA VAL A 307 -18.22 26.26 -41.75
C VAL A 307 -17.63 27.45 -41.00
N ALA A 308 -18.47 28.22 -40.30
CA ALA A 308 -17.98 29.27 -39.41
C ALA A 308 -17.55 28.63 -38.09
N VAL A 309 -16.27 28.74 -37.71
CA VAL A 309 -15.77 28.37 -36.43
C VAL A 309 -15.89 29.59 -35.52
N GLY A 310 -16.89 29.60 -34.64
CA GLY A 310 -17.05 30.64 -33.63
C GLY A 310 -15.83 30.61 -32.67
N ALA A 311 -15.04 31.69 -32.64
CA ALA A 311 -14.04 31.90 -31.61
C ALA A 311 -14.69 32.62 -30.41
N PRO A 312 -14.26 32.37 -29.17
CA PRO A 312 -14.56 33.30 -28.09
C PRO A 312 -14.03 34.70 -28.47
N ALA A 313 -14.63 35.74 -27.96
CA ALA A 313 -14.65 37.14 -28.39
C ALA A 313 -13.33 37.89 -28.77
N ASN A 314 -12.19 37.21 -28.86
CA ASN A 314 -10.93 37.73 -29.36
C ASN A 314 -10.48 36.88 -30.57
N ASP A 315 -11.00 37.26 -31.72
CA ASP A 315 -10.80 36.59 -33.00
C ASP A 315 -9.36 36.74 -33.50
N ASP A 316 -8.45 35.88 -33.08
CA ASP A 316 -7.17 35.66 -33.75
C ASP A 316 -7.33 34.53 -34.78
N THR A 317 -7.55 34.91 -36.02
CA THR A 317 -7.76 33.98 -37.14
C THR A 317 -6.52 33.22 -37.57
N THR A 318 -5.35 33.48 -36.99
CA THR A 318 -4.04 32.94 -37.43
C THR A 318 -3.56 31.70 -36.68
N ASN A 319 -4.14 31.38 -35.51
CA ASN A 319 -3.75 30.22 -34.67
C ASN A 319 -4.98 29.43 -34.23
N ARG A 320 -5.73 28.86 -35.12
CA ARG A 320 -6.91 28.02 -34.78
C ARG A 320 -6.44 26.58 -34.48
N PRO A 321 -6.56 26.08 -33.23
CA PRO A 321 -6.50 24.64 -33.01
C PRO A 321 -7.73 24.00 -33.67
N TYR A 322 -7.53 22.93 -34.40
CA TYR A 322 -8.60 22.18 -35.04
C TYR A 322 -9.61 21.71 -34.00
N GLY A 323 -10.85 22.24 -34.11
CA GLY A 323 -11.91 22.03 -33.14
C GLY A 323 -12.61 20.68 -33.28
N LEU A 324 -13.11 20.19 -32.17
CA LEU A 324 -14.07 19.10 -32.14
C LEU A 324 -15.46 19.62 -32.59
N PHE A 325 -16.12 18.86 -33.47
CA PHE A 325 -17.45 19.19 -33.97
C PHE A 325 -18.52 18.85 -32.93
N LYS A 326 -19.35 19.82 -32.54
CA LYS A 326 -20.61 19.59 -31.83
C LYS A 326 -21.72 19.41 -32.84
N CYS A 327 -22.14 18.20 -33.10
CA CYS A 327 -23.34 17.93 -33.92
C CYS A 327 -24.52 17.71 -32.97
N GLY A 328 -25.37 18.68 -32.80
CA GLY A 328 -26.76 18.66 -32.39
C GLY A 328 -27.30 17.78 -31.27
N MET A 329 -26.47 17.05 -30.53
CA MET A 329 -26.80 16.31 -29.31
C MET A 329 -25.65 16.35 -28.35
N ASP A 330 -25.94 16.56 -27.07
CA ASP A 330 -25.02 16.72 -25.94
C ASP A 330 -23.99 15.58 -25.78
N LEU A 331 -23.01 15.54 -26.67
CA LEU A 331 -21.87 14.66 -26.47
C LEU A 331 -20.57 15.41 -26.76
N VAL A 332 -20.06 16.17 -25.78
CA VAL A 332 -18.67 16.60 -25.77
C VAL A 332 -17.83 15.37 -25.39
N VAL A 333 -17.45 14.60 -26.38
CA VAL A 333 -16.45 13.54 -26.17
C VAL A 333 -15.08 14.17 -26.33
N THR A 334 -14.44 14.49 -25.22
CA THR A 334 -12.99 14.79 -25.19
C THR A 334 -12.27 13.50 -25.55
N ARG A 335 -11.91 13.34 -26.82
CA ARG A 335 -11.12 12.21 -27.29
C ARG A 335 -9.67 12.62 -27.25
N LEU A 336 -8.85 11.89 -26.48
CA LEU A 336 -7.40 12.02 -26.54
C LEU A 336 -6.90 11.14 -27.71
N VAL A 337 -6.32 11.75 -28.71
CA VAL A 337 -5.71 10.99 -29.81
C VAL A 337 -4.64 10.05 -29.25
N GLY A 338 -4.76 8.76 -29.59
CA GLY A 338 -3.94 7.72 -28.99
C GLY A 338 -4.57 7.03 -27.77
N GLU A 339 -5.72 7.50 -27.26
CA GLU A 339 -6.47 6.79 -26.21
C GLU A 339 -6.97 5.45 -26.72
N ILE A 340 -6.77 4.37 -25.94
CA ILE A 340 -7.26 3.02 -26.26
C ILE A 340 -8.45 2.71 -25.35
N LYS A 341 -9.56 2.26 -25.96
CA LYS A 341 -10.76 1.82 -25.25
C LYS A 341 -11.18 0.40 -25.62
N MET A 342 -11.86 -0.25 -24.69
CA MET A 342 -12.60 -1.48 -24.95
C MET A 342 -13.93 -1.15 -25.65
N TRP A 343 -14.25 -1.90 -26.70
CA TRP A 343 -15.47 -1.70 -27.50
C TRP A 343 -16.22 -3.02 -27.70
N ALA A 344 -17.47 -3.06 -27.25
CA ALA A 344 -18.31 -4.26 -27.32
C ALA A 344 -19.14 -4.34 -28.62
N GLY A 345 -19.19 -3.26 -29.42
CA GLY A 345 -19.97 -3.23 -30.66
C GLY A 345 -19.27 -3.85 -31.87
N ASP A 346 -20.03 -4.23 -32.88
CA ASP A 346 -19.49 -4.84 -34.10
C ASP A 346 -18.79 -3.82 -35.01
N THR A 347 -19.31 -2.62 -35.12
CA THR A 347 -18.75 -1.56 -35.96
C THR A 347 -17.90 -0.62 -35.13
N VAL A 348 -16.66 -0.37 -35.59
CA VAL A 348 -15.79 0.63 -34.97
C VAL A 348 -16.37 2.02 -35.21
N PRO A 349 -16.55 2.86 -34.15
CA PRO A 349 -17.10 4.19 -34.30
C PRO A 349 -16.22 5.11 -35.17
N TYR A 350 -16.81 6.09 -35.80
CA TYR A 350 -16.07 7.13 -36.53
C TYR A 350 -15.04 7.81 -35.62
N GLY A 351 -13.84 8.03 -36.15
CA GLY A 351 -12.73 8.63 -35.41
C GLY A 351 -11.93 7.64 -34.57
N TRP A 352 -12.25 6.35 -34.63
CA TRP A 352 -11.52 5.27 -33.97
C TRP A 352 -11.01 4.25 -34.98
N LEU A 353 -9.89 3.62 -34.67
CA LEU A 353 -9.31 2.52 -35.44
C LEU A 353 -9.21 1.27 -34.56
N LEU A 354 -9.25 0.10 -35.20
CA LEU A 354 -9.10 -1.16 -34.50
C LEU A 354 -7.63 -1.38 -34.09
N CYS A 355 -7.37 -1.81 -32.87
CA CYS A 355 -6.04 -2.17 -32.41
C CYS A 355 -5.67 -3.60 -32.84
N ASP A 356 -5.52 -3.83 -34.13
CA ASP A 356 -5.24 -5.14 -34.76
C ASP A 356 -3.82 -5.24 -35.36
N GLY A 357 -3.01 -4.19 -35.21
CA GLY A 357 -1.64 -4.12 -35.74
C GLY A 357 -1.57 -3.72 -37.20
N SER A 358 -2.67 -3.26 -37.80
CA SER A 358 -2.69 -2.77 -39.19
C SER A 358 -1.80 -1.54 -39.37
N GLU A 359 -1.37 -1.30 -40.60
CA GLU A 359 -0.57 -0.15 -40.98
C GLU A 359 -1.49 0.95 -41.52
N VAL A 360 -1.27 2.17 -41.04
CA VAL A 360 -2.02 3.37 -41.48
C VAL A 360 -1.06 4.48 -41.89
N SER A 361 -1.55 5.39 -42.71
CA SER A 361 -0.75 6.48 -43.30
C SER A 361 -0.44 7.57 -42.27
N LYS A 362 0.82 8.02 -42.21
CA LYS A 362 1.25 9.18 -41.42
C LYS A 362 0.61 10.49 -41.88
N THR A 363 0.25 10.58 -43.17
CA THR A 363 -0.42 11.76 -43.74
C THR A 363 -1.91 11.79 -43.48
N GLU A 364 -2.53 10.62 -43.34
CA GLU A 364 -3.96 10.50 -43.00
C GLU A 364 -4.21 10.67 -41.50
N TYR A 365 -3.29 10.16 -40.66
CA TYR A 365 -3.38 10.21 -39.18
C TYR A 365 -2.16 10.88 -38.53
N PRO A 366 -1.84 12.15 -38.87
CA PRO A 366 -0.62 12.79 -38.40
C PRO A 366 -0.57 12.98 -36.88
N TYR A 367 -1.70 13.24 -36.25
CA TYR A 367 -1.80 13.42 -34.79
C TYR A 367 -1.66 12.10 -34.04
N LEU A 368 -2.23 11.03 -34.59
CA LEU A 368 -2.06 9.69 -34.01
C LEU A 368 -0.58 9.25 -34.12
N TYR A 369 0.05 9.51 -35.26
CA TYR A 369 1.50 9.26 -35.40
C TYR A 369 2.34 10.09 -34.42
N SER A 370 1.98 11.35 -34.21
CA SER A 370 2.66 12.19 -33.23
C SER A 370 2.51 11.65 -31.78
N SER A 371 1.38 11.00 -31.48
CA SER A 371 1.07 10.43 -30.16
C SER A 371 1.75 9.10 -29.91
N ILE A 372 1.74 8.17 -30.87
CA ILE A 372 2.20 6.78 -30.64
C ILE A 372 3.48 6.43 -31.43
N GLY A 373 3.89 7.24 -32.41
CA GLY A 373 5.09 7.04 -33.21
C GLY A 373 5.20 5.65 -33.84
N ASP A 374 6.41 5.13 -33.88
CA ASP A 374 6.72 3.77 -34.39
C ASP A 374 6.87 2.75 -33.24
N LEU A 375 6.27 3.01 -32.05
CA LEU A 375 6.37 2.16 -30.86
C LEU A 375 5.82 0.73 -31.08
N TRP A 376 4.91 0.54 -32.02
CA TRP A 376 4.19 -0.72 -32.22
C TRP A 376 4.76 -1.58 -33.37
N GLY A 377 5.98 -1.28 -33.78
CA GLY A 377 6.75 -2.06 -34.74
C GLY A 377 7.11 -1.31 -36.02
N VAL A 378 7.96 -1.94 -36.83
CA VAL A 378 8.44 -1.35 -38.07
C VAL A 378 7.37 -1.52 -39.16
N PRO A 379 6.93 -0.41 -39.80
CA PRO A 379 5.97 -0.50 -40.92
C PRO A 379 6.64 -0.98 -42.21
N SER A 380 5.84 -1.43 -43.16
CA SER A 380 6.30 -1.88 -44.49
C SER A 380 6.79 -0.69 -45.36
N SER A 381 6.32 0.53 -45.07
CA SER A 381 6.68 1.76 -45.77
C SER A 381 6.99 2.89 -44.77
N SER A 382 7.97 3.73 -45.09
CA SER A 382 8.30 4.91 -44.28
C SER A 382 7.18 5.96 -44.19
N SER A 383 6.21 5.92 -45.08
CA SER A 383 5.02 6.77 -45.08
C SER A 383 3.91 6.28 -44.12
N ASN A 384 4.04 5.05 -43.57
CA ASN A 384 3.08 4.43 -42.69
C ASN A 384 3.64 4.25 -41.29
N PHE A 385 2.78 3.90 -40.35
CA PHE A 385 3.11 3.44 -38.99
C PHE A 385 2.13 2.34 -38.57
N LYS A 386 2.50 1.55 -37.56
CA LYS A 386 1.68 0.46 -37.08
C LYS A 386 0.79 0.85 -35.92
N LEU A 387 -0.44 0.41 -35.96
CA LEU A 387 -1.35 0.46 -34.83
C LEU A 387 -0.98 -0.58 -33.75
N PRO A 388 -1.38 -0.35 -32.48
CA PRO A 388 -1.29 -1.38 -31.46
C PRO A 388 -1.91 -2.70 -31.91
N ASN A 389 -1.25 -3.83 -31.63
CA ASN A 389 -1.84 -5.14 -31.86
C ASN A 389 -2.26 -5.77 -30.52
N LEU A 390 -3.53 -5.57 -30.17
CA LEU A 390 -4.15 -6.12 -28.96
C LEU A 390 -5.09 -7.31 -29.27
N ALA A 391 -5.13 -7.75 -30.52
CA ALA A 391 -5.94 -8.88 -30.93
C ALA A 391 -5.50 -10.17 -30.21
N GLY A 392 -6.39 -10.75 -29.42
CA GLY A 392 -6.10 -11.95 -28.60
C GLY A 392 -5.08 -11.76 -27.49
N ARG A 393 -4.88 -10.51 -27.01
CA ARG A 393 -3.94 -10.14 -25.95
C ARG A 393 -4.65 -9.47 -24.78
N VAL A 394 -4.05 -9.59 -23.62
CA VAL A 394 -4.43 -8.84 -22.40
C VAL A 394 -3.43 -7.71 -22.22
N PRO A 395 -3.86 -6.44 -22.15
CA PRO A 395 -2.96 -5.33 -21.86
C PRO A 395 -2.43 -5.45 -20.43
N VAL A 396 -1.14 -5.17 -20.27
CA VAL A 396 -0.45 -5.17 -18.98
C VAL A 396 0.12 -3.77 -18.74
N GLY A 397 0.08 -3.32 -17.48
CA GLY A 397 0.60 -2.01 -17.08
C GLY A 397 2.11 -1.90 -17.29
N TYR A 398 2.57 -0.74 -17.77
CA TYR A 398 3.98 -0.41 -17.88
C TYR A 398 4.65 -0.39 -16.50
N ASN A 399 5.83 -1.02 -16.41
CA ASN A 399 6.67 -1.00 -15.21
C ASN A 399 8.14 -0.90 -15.61
N SER A 400 8.76 0.28 -15.39
CA SER A 400 10.16 0.53 -15.76
C SER A 400 11.18 -0.34 -15.01
N ALA A 401 10.81 -0.89 -13.85
CA ALA A 401 11.67 -1.74 -13.03
C ALA A 401 11.64 -3.21 -13.44
N ASP A 402 10.71 -3.63 -14.30
CA ASP A 402 10.54 -4.99 -14.74
C ASP A 402 10.94 -5.14 -16.21
N THR A 403 11.97 -5.95 -16.48
CA THR A 403 12.49 -6.14 -17.84
C THR A 403 11.45 -6.67 -18.83
N ASP A 404 10.41 -7.37 -18.36
CA ASP A 404 9.35 -7.88 -19.21
C ASP A 404 8.29 -6.83 -19.56
N PHE A 405 8.11 -5.80 -18.71
CA PHE A 405 7.08 -4.77 -18.85
C PHE A 405 7.64 -3.34 -18.99
N SER A 406 8.96 -3.19 -19.19
CA SER A 406 9.64 -1.88 -19.24
C SER A 406 9.61 -1.17 -20.59
N THR A 407 8.95 -1.72 -21.59
CA THR A 407 8.87 -1.13 -22.92
C THR A 407 7.44 -1.16 -23.44
N VAL A 408 6.89 0.01 -23.76
CA VAL A 408 5.57 0.11 -24.39
C VAL A 408 5.59 -0.59 -25.75
N GLY A 409 4.55 -1.35 -26.06
CA GLY A 409 4.46 -2.14 -27.30
C GLY A 409 5.14 -3.51 -27.24
N LYS A 410 5.92 -3.81 -26.17
CA LYS A 410 6.46 -5.17 -25.98
C LYS A 410 5.34 -6.19 -25.83
N THR A 411 5.49 -7.33 -26.49
CA THR A 411 4.53 -8.44 -26.42
C THR A 411 5.20 -9.69 -25.91
N GLY A 412 4.47 -10.51 -25.18
CA GLY A 412 4.96 -11.76 -24.60
C GLY A 412 3.83 -12.71 -24.24
N GLY A 413 4.21 -13.77 -23.53
CA GLY A 413 3.29 -14.81 -23.09
C GLY A 413 2.89 -15.79 -24.20
N GLU A 414 2.27 -16.86 -23.81
CA GLU A 414 1.80 -17.91 -24.73
C GLU A 414 0.40 -18.42 -24.33
N LYS A 415 -0.40 -18.70 -25.35
CA LYS A 415 -1.77 -19.19 -25.18
C LYS A 415 -1.83 -20.64 -24.69
N THR A 416 -0.88 -21.45 -25.12
CA THR A 416 -0.74 -22.85 -24.74
C THR A 416 0.71 -23.11 -24.38
N HIS A 417 0.94 -23.83 -23.31
CA HIS A 417 2.28 -24.17 -22.84
C HIS A 417 2.49 -25.67 -22.79
N LYS A 418 3.64 -26.13 -23.30
CA LYS A 418 4.10 -27.50 -23.14
C LYS A 418 5.24 -27.50 -22.14
N LEU A 419 5.02 -28.13 -21.00
CA LEU A 419 6.04 -28.21 -19.95
C LEU A 419 7.32 -28.85 -20.51
N THR A 420 8.42 -28.14 -20.29
CA THR A 420 9.76 -28.67 -20.52
C THR A 420 10.23 -29.48 -19.32
N LYS A 421 11.27 -30.28 -19.51
CA LYS A 421 11.85 -31.06 -18.41
C LYS A 421 12.38 -30.16 -17.27
N ALA A 422 12.84 -28.97 -17.58
CA ALA A 422 13.36 -28.01 -16.60
C ALA A 422 12.27 -27.36 -15.74
N GLU A 423 11.04 -27.29 -16.25
CA GLU A 423 9.89 -26.67 -15.54
C GLU A 423 9.16 -27.67 -14.64
N MET A 424 9.50 -28.94 -14.73
CA MET A 424 8.94 -29.94 -13.84
C MET A 424 9.70 -29.95 -12.51
N PRO A 425 8.98 -29.99 -11.37
CA PRO A 425 9.63 -30.17 -10.06
C PRO A 425 10.47 -31.44 -10.07
N ALA A 426 11.66 -31.37 -9.49
CA ALA A 426 12.50 -32.54 -9.29
C ALA A 426 11.74 -33.57 -8.43
N HIS A 427 11.55 -34.76 -8.97
CA HIS A 427 10.90 -35.84 -8.24
C HIS A 427 11.57 -37.18 -8.56
N THR A 428 11.46 -38.10 -7.65
CA THR A 428 12.02 -39.46 -7.76
C THR A 428 10.92 -40.49 -7.59
N HIS A 429 10.98 -41.53 -8.40
CA HIS A 429 10.13 -42.71 -8.23
C HIS A 429 10.92 -43.79 -7.51
N ARG A 430 10.39 -44.32 -6.42
CA ARG A 430 10.93 -45.52 -5.79
C ARG A 430 10.32 -46.75 -6.51
N LEU A 431 11.18 -47.52 -7.12
CA LEU A 431 10.79 -48.84 -7.59
C LEU A 431 10.93 -49.84 -6.42
N TYR A 432 9.82 -50.40 -5.99
CA TYR A 432 9.85 -51.51 -5.03
C TYR A 432 10.01 -52.80 -5.81
N SER A 433 11.18 -53.46 -5.66
CA SER A 433 11.36 -54.82 -6.17
C SER A 433 10.60 -55.78 -5.27
N ARG A 434 9.61 -56.48 -5.83
CA ARG A 434 9.00 -57.65 -5.19
C ARG A 434 9.71 -58.87 -5.72
N SER A 435 10.31 -59.68 -4.85
CA SER A 435 10.87 -60.97 -5.21
C SER A 435 9.77 -61.86 -5.78
N VAL A 436 9.91 -62.22 -7.06
CA VAL A 436 8.99 -63.15 -7.72
C VAL A 436 9.66 -64.53 -7.81
N TYR A 437 8.92 -65.50 -7.33
CA TYR A 437 9.30 -66.91 -7.33
C TYR A 437 9.52 -67.40 -8.79
N ARG A 438 10.56 -68.20 -9.00
CA ARG A 438 10.91 -68.78 -10.31
C ARG A 438 9.86 -69.79 -10.76
N GLY A 439 9.19 -69.49 -11.84
CA GLY A 439 8.49 -70.44 -12.69
C GLY A 439 9.11 -70.41 -14.10
N SER A 440 9.32 -71.54 -14.67
CA SER A 440 9.99 -71.76 -15.94
C SER A 440 9.43 -70.89 -17.07
N GLY A 441 10.28 -70.04 -17.69
CA GLY A 441 10.08 -69.55 -19.02
C GLY A 441 9.93 -68.07 -19.37
N ASN A 442 10.02 -67.13 -18.43
CA ASN A 442 10.06 -65.72 -18.79
C ASN A 442 11.15 -64.98 -18.01
N TYR A 443 12.01 -64.28 -18.71
CA TYR A 443 13.04 -63.40 -18.11
C TYR A 443 12.38 -62.17 -17.45
N VAL A 444 12.47 -62.10 -16.14
CA VAL A 444 12.17 -60.89 -15.38
C VAL A 444 13.50 -60.26 -15.02
N ALA A 445 13.71 -59.01 -15.42
CA ALA A 445 14.92 -58.28 -15.12
C ALA A 445 15.01 -58.01 -13.62
N HIS A 446 16.12 -58.42 -13.01
CA HIS A 446 16.50 -58.12 -11.63
C HIS A 446 17.30 -56.83 -11.60
N CYS A 447 16.91 -55.87 -10.74
CA CYS A 447 17.79 -54.75 -10.36
C CYS A 447 18.55 -55.16 -9.11
N ASP A 448 19.79 -55.67 -9.27
CA ASP A 448 20.73 -55.89 -8.18
C ASP A 448 21.53 -54.64 -7.92
N GLU A 449 21.53 -54.15 -6.67
CA GLU A 449 22.26 -52.95 -6.22
C GLU A 449 23.80 -53.11 -6.22
N ASN A 450 24.35 -54.29 -6.54
CA ASN A 450 25.77 -54.61 -6.31
C ASN A 450 26.59 -55.02 -7.54
N ASN A 451 26.14 -54.80 -8.78
CA ASN A 451 26.98 -55.11 -9.92
C ASN A 451 27.13 -53.94 -10.92
N ALA A 452 28.25 -53.23 -10.78
CA ALA A 452 28.60 -51.97 -11.47
C ALA A 452 29.02 -52.19 -12.97
N SER A 453 28.46 -53.15 -13.69
CA SER A 453 29.00 -53.45 -15.02
C SER A 453 28.04 -53.42 -16.22
N THR A 454 26.73 -53.18 -16.05
CA THR A 454 25.85 -52.90 -17.17
C THR A 454 24.65 -52.07 -16.76
N SER A 455 24.65 -50.77 -17.12
CA SER A 455 23.52 -49.86 -16.92
C SER A 455 22.42 -50.17 -17.92
N TYR A 456 21.41 -50.96 -17.54
CA TYR A 456 20.16 -51.00 -18.24
C TYR A 456 19.24 -49.90 -17.66
N ALA A 457 19.09 -48.80 -18.39
CA ALA A 457 18.09 -47.79 -18.05
C ALA A 457 16.69 -48.36 -18.37
N TYR A 458 15.96 -48.77 -17.33
CA TYR A 458 14.54 -49.08 -17.50
C TYR A 458 13.77 -47.72 -17.43
N ASN A 459 13.27 -47.30 -18.56
CA ASN A 459 12.32 -46.22 -18.61
C ASN A 459 10.99 -46.71 -18.02
N THR A 460 10.53 -46.14 -16.94
CA THR A 460 9.11 -46.20 -16.59
C THR A 460 8.33 -45.67 -17.79
N GLY A 461 7.32 -46.40 -18.24
CA GLY A 461 6.54 -46.00 -19.41
C GLY A 461 6.12 -44.54 -19.31
N ASN A 462 6.12 -43.83 -20.43
CA ASN A 462 5.73 -42.43 -20.49
C ASN A 462 4.36 -42.22 -19.83
N THR A 463 4.33 -41.54 -18.72
CA THR A 463 3.08 -41.11 -18.08
C THR A 463 2.81 -39.65 -18.51
N GLY A 464 1.74 -39.46 -19.23
CA GLY A 464 1.35 -38.16 -19.78
C GLY A 464 1.54 -38.07 -21.31
N GLY A 465 0.63 -37.40 -21.99
CA GLY A 465 0.58 -37.29 -23.44
C GLY A 465 1.55 -36.28 -24.06
N GLY A 466 2.29 -35.50 -23.25
CA GLY A 466 3.21 -34.48 -23.74
C GLY A 466 2.52 -33.36 -24.56
N ALA A 467 1.20 -33.25 -24.48
CA ALA A 467 0.44 -32.22 -25.16
C ALA A 467 0.56 -30.87 -24.38
N ALA A 468 0.52 -29.78 -25.11
CA ALA A 468 0.45 -28.47 -24.48
C ALA A 468 -0.88 -28.29 -23.74
N HIS A 469 -0.82 -27.73 -22.55
CA HIS A 469 -2.03 -27.35 -21.78
C HIS A 469 -2.44 -25.91 -22.08
N ASN A 470 -3.71 -25.60 -21.84
CA ASN A 470 -4.25 -24.27 -22.05
C ASN A 470 -3.89 -23.36 -20.88
N ASN A 471 -3.30 -22.19 -21.17
CA ASN A 471 -2.98 -21.13 -20.19
C ASN A 471 -4.06 -20.03 -20.15
N LEU A 472 -5.16 -20.18 -20.91
CA LEU A 472 -6.20 -19.16 -20.93
C LEU A 472 -7.07 -19.23 -19.68
N GLN A 473 -7.25 -18.09 -19.05
CA GLN A 473 -8.30 -17.88 -18.07
C GLN A 473 -9.67 -17.77 -18.76
N PRO A 474 -10.80 -17.96 -18.05
CA PRO A 474 -12.11 -17.62 -18.61
C PRO A 474 -12.10 -16.18 -19.15
N TYR A 475 -12.55 -15.97 -20.38
CA TYR A 475 -12.47 -14.69 -21.07
C TYR A 475 -13.75 -14.39 -21.84
N ALA A 476 -13.99 -13.09 -22.07
CA ALA A 476 -14.94 -12.57 -23.03
C ALA A 476 -14.19 -11.80 -24.10
N VAL A 477 -14.58 -11.97 -25.37
CA VAL A 477 -13.94 -11.29 -26.49
C VAL A 477 -14.57 -9.93 -26.69
N ILE A 478 -13.75 -8.89 -26.68
CA ILE A 478 -14.12 -7.50 -27.01
C ILE A 478 -13.06 -6.91 -27.95
N LYS A 479 -13.40 -5.84 -28.64
CA LYS A 479 -12.45 -5.11 -29.48
C LYS A 479 -11.70 -4.08 -28.64
N TYR A 480 -10.42 -3.84 -28.95
CA TYR A 480 -9.72 -2.64 -28.54
C TYR A 480 -9.67 -1.66 -29.72
N ILE A 481 -10.02 -0.42 -29.46
CA ILE A 481 -10.03 0.66 -30.44
C ILE A 481 -9.17 1.81 -29.94
N ILE A 482 -8.51 2.50 -30.87
CA ILE A 482 -7.66 3.67 -30.58
C ILE A 482 -8.25 4.92 -31.24
N CYS A 483 -8.27 6.01 -30.51
CA CYS A 483 -8.72 7.31 -31.02
C CYS A 483 -7.74 7.83 -32.07
N ALA A 484 -8.22 8.07 -33.28
CA ALA A 484 -7.42 8.47 -34.44
C ALA A 484 -7.50 9.98 -34.76
N PHE A 485 -8.60 10.64 -34.34
CA PHE A 485 -8.85 12.07 -34.54
C PHE A 485 -9.34 12.73 -33.26
#